data_57c72ddb46ba2503177266501fc618ee
#
_entry.id   57c72ddb46ba2503177266501fc618ee
#
_cell.length_a   1.000
_cell.length_b   1.000
_cell.length_c   1.000
_cell.angle_alpha   90.00
_cell.angle_beta   90.00
_cell.angle_gamma   90.00
#
_symmetry.space_group_name_H-M   'P 1'
#
loop_
_entity.id
_entity.type
_entity.pdbx_description
1 polymer ?
#
loop_
_entity_poly.entity_id
_entity_poly.type
_entity_poly.pdbx_seq_one_letter_code
_entity_poly.pdbx_strand_id
1 'polypeptide(L)'
;QAEDNCKTISEVFYRMLVSAQNRQMLVNVIGGSIGGVKNLRKVLSNFDVHFVQKKYSNNSIKLLNDIEENLCLEGKIRKTEKSIWPQYCKTIISIANFLSQFSNYEDFLNWINAFYNDKKSMAALPLIISEEIFGFKFALACDFLKELGLTNYGKPDVHVKEILFAYNFISAKASDYSVLKTMIEISKDANVSCYVFDKVLWLIGSGRFYN
;
A
#
# COMPACT_ATOMS: atom_id res chain seq x y z
N GLN A 1 3.53 -17.90 1.11
CA GLN A 1 2.63 -17.63 -0.02
C GLN A 1 1.85 -16.38 0.32
N ALA A 2 1.85 -15.38 -0.58
CA ALA A 2 0.87 -14.32 -0.52
C ALA A 2 -0.48 -14.97 -0.88
N GLU A 3 -1.32 -15.21 0.11
CA GLU A 3 -2.68 -15.69 -0.11
C GLU A 3 -3.57 -14.48 -0.28
N ASP A 4 -4.21 -14.35 -1.44
CA ASP A 4 -5.32 -13.43 -1.61
C ASP A 4 -6.50 -13.93 -0.75
N ASN A 5 -6.64 -13.35 0.42
CA ASN A 5 -7.73 -13.66 1.34
C ASN A 5 -8.85 -12.61 1.29
N CYS A 6 -8.75 -11.60 0.42
CA CYS A 6 -9.80 -10.59 0.26
C CYS A 6 -10.96 -11.18 -0.56
N LYS A 7 -12.18 -10.98 -0.07
CA LYS A 7 -13.44 -11.36 -0.73
C LYS A 7 -14.44 -10.21 -0.83
N THR A 8 -14.13 -9.09 -0.20
CA THR A 8 -14.99 -7.91 -0.14
C THR A 8 -14.19 -6.64 -0.32
N ILE A 9 -14.84 -5.56 -0.76
CA ILE A 9 -14.24 -4.22 -0.83
C ILE A 9 -13.77 -3.73 0.55
N SER A 10 -14.47 -4.09 1.62
CA SER A 10 -14.07 -3.74 2.99
C SER A 10 -12.75 -4.40 3.39
N GLU A 11 -12.48 -5.64 2.96
CA GLU A 11 -11.21 -6.32 3.18
C GLU A 11 -10.08 -5.70 2.33
N VAL A 12 -10.37 -5.32 1.10
CA VAL A 12 -9.43 -4.55 0.26
C VAL A 12 -9.10 -3.22 0.94
N PHE A 13 -10.12 -2.50 1.42
CA PHE A 13 -9.92 -1.25 2.14
C PHE A 13 -9.00 -1.42 3.36
N TYR A 14 -9.30 -2.41 4.21
CA TYR A 14 -8.44 -2.75 5.34
C TYR A 14 -6.99 -3.05 4.90
N ARG A 15 -6.81 -3.86 3.86
CA ARG A 15 -5.47 -4.21 3.33
C ARG A 15 -4.72 -2.97 2.83
N MET A 16 -5.40 -2.06 2.13
CA MET A 16 -4.80 -0.79 1.70
C MET A 16 -4.37 0.06 2.90
N LEU A 17 -5.16 0.12 3.98
CA LEU A 17 -4.80 0.83 5.20
C LEU A 17 -3.58 0.22 5.90
N VAL A 18 -3.45 -1.10 5.89
CA VAL A 18 -2.26 -1.80 6.41
C VAL A 18 -1.02 -1.44 5.59
N SER A 19 -1.12 -1.38 4.26
CA SER A 19 0.00 -0.92 3.42
C SER A 19 0.31 0.56 3.63
N ALA A 20 -0.73 1.40 3.75
CA ALA A 20 -0.57 2.85 3.92
C ALA A 20 0.16 3.25 5.21
N GLN A 21 0.01 2.48 6.31
CA GLN A 21 0.75 2.75 7.56
C GLN A 21 2.27 2.61 7.39
N ASN A 22 2.72 1.83 6.38
CA ASN A 22 4.15 1.62 6.10
C ASN A 22 4.80 2.83 5.40
N ARG A 23 4.06 3.90 5.17
CA ARG A 23 4.60 5.14 4.66
C ARG A 23 5.67 5.67 5.60
N GLN A 24 6.90 5.81 5.11
CA GLN A 24 8.05 6.31 5.89
C GLN A 24 8.43 5.43 7.11
N MET A 25 8.17 4.12 7.04
CA MET A 25 8.46 3.15 8.13
C MET A 25 7.76 3.47 9.48
N LEU A 26 6.58 4.07 9.44
CA LEU A 26 5.86 4.55 10.62
C LEU A 26 4.82 3.56 11.18
N VAL A 27 5.00 2.25 10.95
CA VAL A 27 4.08 1.20 11.42
C VAL A 27 3.76 1.34 12.91
N ASN A 28 4.76 1.60 13.74
CA ASN A 28 4.59 1.77 15.18
C ASN A 28 3.83 3.05 15.55
N VAL A 29 3.87 4.08 14.71
CA VAL A 29 3.21 5.36 15.00
C VAL A 29 1.71 5.30 14.73
N ILE A 30 1.28 4.59 13.71
CA ILE A 30 -0.15 4.43 13.39
C ILE A 30 -0.69 3.17 14.08
N GLY A 31 -0.30 1.99 13.61
CA GLY A 31 -0.81 0.72 14.14
C GLY A 31 -0.48 0.54 15.63
N GLY A 32 0.74 0.86 16.04
CA GLY A 32 1.16 0.74 17.45
C GLY A 32 0.33 1.61 18.39
N SER A 33 0.07 2.88 18.01
CA SER A 33 -0.68 3.82 18.88
C SER A 33 -2.15 3.48 19.08
N ILE A 34 -2.74 2.61 18.25
CA ILE A 34 -4.15 2.17 18.36
C ILE A 34 -4.29 0.66 18.59
N GLY A 35 -3.21 -0.03 18.93
CA GLY A 35 -3.22 -1.48 19.13
C GLY A 35 -3.52 -2.27 17.84
N GLY A 36 -3.17 -1.71 16.68
CA GLY A 36 -3.33 -2.29 15.33
C GLY A 36 -4.37 -1.59 14.48
N VAL A 37 -4.09 -1.50 13.17
CA VAL A 37 -4.99 -0.90 12.15
C VAL A 37 -6.40 -1.50 12.18
N LYS A 38 -6.54 -2.78 12.57
CA LYS A 38 -7.83 -3.46 12.70
C LYS A 38 -8.79 -2.73 13.66
N ASN A 39 -8.29 -2.00 14.66
CA ASN A 39 -9.13 -1.26 15.59
C ASN A 39 -9.86 -0.08 14.96
N LEU A 40 -9.39 0.42 13.80
CA LEU A 40 -10.11 1.42 13.02
C LEU A 40 -11.51 0.97 12.58
N ARG A 41 -11.80 -0.34 12.57
CA ARG A 41 -13.15 -0.88 12.29
C ARG A 41 -14.26 -0.22 13.11
N LYS A 42 -13.96 0.21 14.36
CA LYS A 42 -14.91 0.86 15.26
C LYS A 42 -15.35 2.23 14.74
N VAL A 43 -14.44 2.96 14.08
CA VAL A 43 -14.66 4.31 13.56
C VAL A 43 -15.10 4.28 12.10
N LEU A 44 -14.60 3.30 11.32
CA LEU A 44 -14.85 3.17 9.89
C LEU A 44 -16.00 2.20 9.54
N SER A 45 -16.91 1.93 10.51
CA SER A 45 -18.07 1.02 10.31
C SER A 45 -17.68 -0.31 9.66
N ASN A 46 -16.71 -1.03 10.25
CA ASN A 46 -16.12 -2.26 9.70
C ASN A 46 -15.53 -2.09 8.29
N PHE A 47 -14.89 -0.96 8.06
CA PHE A 47 -14.26 -0.61 6.77
C PHE A 47 -15.27 -0.46 5.62
N ASP A 48 -16.44 0.12 5.91
CA ASP A 48 -17.43 0.47 4.90
C ASP A 48 -17.00 1.75 4.17
N VAL A 49 -16.65 1.62 2.89
CA VAL A 49 -16.16 2.74 2.06
C VAL A 49 -17.22 3.84 1.88
N HIS A 50 -18.49 3.46 1.71
CA HIS A 50 -19.59 4.42 1.52
C HIS A 50 -19.93 5.17 2.81
N PHE A 51 -19.86 4.48 3.96
CA PHE A 51 -19.98 5.13 5.26
C PHE A 51 -18.89 6.19 5.45
N VAL A 52 -17.61 5.83 5.17
CA VAL A 52 -16.48 6.75 5.31
C VAL A 52 -16.65 7.96 4.40
N GLN A 53 -16.99 7.75 3.13
CA GLN A 53 -17.23 8.81 2.16
C GLN A 53 -18.34 9.74 2.61
N LYS A 54 -19.50 9.20 3.03
CA LYS A 54 -20.66 9.98 3.46
C LYS A 54 -20.40 10.75 4.76
N LYS A 55 -19.79 10.08 5.75
CA LYS A 55 -19.59 10.65 7.10
C LYS A 55 -18.51 11.72 7.13
N TYR A 56 -17.40 11.48 6.46
CA TYR A 56 -16.21 12.35 6.55
C TYR A 56 -16.03 13.25 5.33
N SER A 57 -16.56 12.89 4.15
CA SER A 57 -16.31 13.61 2.89
C SER A 57 -14.81 13.84 2.70
N ASN A 58 -14.36 15.10 2.66
CA ASN A 58 -12.93 15.43 2.60
C ASN A 58 -12.38 15.98 3.94
N ASN A 59 -13.09 15.79 5.04
CA ASN A 59 -12.72 16.33 6.35
C ASN A 59 -11.89 15.35 7.18
N SER A 60 -10.58 15.32 6.94
CA SER A 60 -9.64 14.47 7.67
C SER A 60 -9.51 14.79 9.16
N ILE A 61 -9.76 16.05 9.56
CA ILE A 61 -9.73 16.46 10.97
C ILE A 61 -10.93 15.89 11.72
N LYS A 62 -12.12 15.87 11.10
CA LYS A 62 -13.30 15.22 11.68
C LYS A 62 -13.03 13.73 11.91
N LEU A 63 -12.43 13.04 10.92
CA LEU A 63 -12.04 11.64 11.07
C LEU A 63 -11.03 11.46 12.22
N LEU A 64 -10.02 12.33 12.32
CA LEU A 64 -9.04 12.27 13.40
C LEU A 64 -9.68 12.44 14.78
N ASN A 65 -10.59 13.40 14.93
CA ASN A 65 -11.31 13.61 16.20
C ASN A 65 -12.14 12.36 16.59
N ASP A 66 -12.85 11.76 15.62
CA ASP A 66 -13.61 10.53 15.85
C ASP A 66 -12.69 9.35 16.24
N ILE A 67 -11.48 9.28 15.68
CA ILE A 67 -10.47 8.28 16.08
C ILE A 67 -10.02 8.52 17.52
N GLU A 68 -9.71 9.76 17.90
CA GLU A 68 -9.30 10.11 19.26
C GLU A 68 -10.40 9.81 20.28
N GLU A 69 -11.65 10.10 19.97
CA GLU A 69 -12.80 9.88 20.85
C GLU A 69 -13.14 8.40 21.06
N ASN A 70 -12.95 7.57 20.04
CA ASN A 70 -13.39 6.17 20.05
C ASN A 70 -12.28 5.14 20.27
N LEU A 71 -11.02 5.56 20.14
CA LEU A 71 -9.86 4.69 20.33
C LEU A 71 -8.92 5.31 21.38
N CYS A 72 -8.41 4.48 22.28
CA CYS A 72 -7.40 4.90 23.23
C CYS A 72 -6.06 5.04 22.50
N LEU A 73 -5.76 6.26 22.05
CA LEU A 73 -4.51 6.54 21.34
C LEU A 73 -3.35 6.66 22.32
N GLU A 74 -2.31 5.88 22.08
CA GLU A 74 -1.07 6.01 22.83
C GLU A 74 -0.17 7.10 22.24
N GLY A 75 0.38 7.96 23.11
CA GLY A 75 1.31 9.02 22.73
C GLY A 75 0.64 10.35 22.37
N LYS A 76 1.48 11.34 22.04
CA LYS A 76 1.03 12.70 21.71
C LYS A 76 0.67 12.82 20.22
N ILE A 77 -0.59 13.07 19.94
CA ILE A 77 -1.08 13.31 18.59
C ILE A 77 -0.89 14.78 18.18
N ARG A 78 -0.17 15.00 17.10
CA ARG A 78 -0.04 16.32 16.49
C ARG A 78 -1.12 16.50 15.42
N LYS A 79 -1.89 17.61 15.52
CA LYS A 79 -3.00 17.91 14.59
C LYS A 79 -2.61 18.86 13.45
N THR A 80 -1.33 19.23 13.32
CA THR A 80 -0.90 20.05 12.19
C THR A 80 -1.03 19.26 10.88
N GLU A 81 -1.36 19.93 9.80
CA GLU A 81 -1.69 19.32 8.51
C GLU A 81 -0.59 18.35 7.98
N LYS A 82 0.68 18.67 8.24
CA LYS A 82 1.83 17.85 7.82
C LYS A 82 2.15 16.70 8.79
N SER A 83 1.43 16.58 9.91
CA SER A 83 1.65 15.53 10.89
C SER A 83 1.12 14.18 10.40
N ILE A 84 1.63 13.10 10.96
CA ILE A 84 1.39 11.73 10.52
C ILE A 84 -0.10 11.38 10.53
N TRP A 85 -0.80 11.61 11.65
CA TRP A 85 -2.20 11.27 11.79
C TRP A 85 -3.13 12.03 10.83
N PRO A 86 -3.07 13.37 10.70
CA PRO A 86 -3.84 14.09 9.68
C PRO A 86 -3.56 13.60 8.26
N GLN A 87 -2.30 13.31 7.92
CA GLN A 87 -1.92 12.75 6.62
C GLN A 87 -2.50 11.35 6.42
N TYR A 88 -2.48 10.49 7.44
CA TYR A 88 -3.08 9.16 7.37
C TYR A 88 -4.60 9.23 7.25
N CYS A 89 -5.27 10.13 7.97
CA CYS A 89 -6.72 10.36 7.81
C CYS A 89 -7.08 10.83 6.39
N LYS A 90 -6.26 11.70 5.78
CA LYS A 90 -6.44 12.05 4.36
C LYS A 90 -6.31 10.83 3.45
N THR A 91 -5.33 9.96 3.72
CA THR A 91 -5.14 8.71 2.98
C THR A 91 -6.33 7.76 3.15
N ILE A 92 -6.87 7.60 4.36
CA ILE A 92 -8.07 6.77 4.62
C ILE A 92 -9.24 7.24 3.75
N ILE A 93 -9.54 8.54 3.76
CA ILE A 93 -10.64 9.11 2.97
C ILE A 93 -10.39 8.94 1.47
N SER A 94 -9.16 9.17 1.01
CA SER A 94 -8.80 9.01 -0.40
C SER A 94 -8.95 7.56 -0.88
N ILE A 95 -8.53 6.56 -0.07
CA ILE A 95 -8.73 5.15 -0.37
C ILE A 95 -10.23 4.82 -0.43
N ALA A 96 -11.04 5.31 0.52
CA ALA A 96 -12.48 5.08 0.52
C ALA A 96 -13.13 5.65 -0.75
N ASN A 97 -12.75 6.87 -1.16
CA ASN A 97 -13.24 7.49 -2.39
C ASN A 97 -12.83 6.69 -3.64
N PHE A 98 -11.59 6.20 -3.68
CA PHE A 98 -11.12 5.35 -4.77
C PHE A 98 -11.91 4.04 -4.84
N LEU A 99 -12.06 3.34 -3.72
CA LEU A 99 -12.74 2.04 -3.69
C LEU A 99 -14.25 2.15 -3.89
N SER A 100 -14.88 3.28 -3.56
CA SER A 100 -16.32 3.49 -3.78
C SER A 100 -16.73 3.55 -5.27
N GLN A 101 -15.77 3.62 -6.19
CA GLN A 101 -16.00 3.56 -7.63
C GLN A 101 -16.34 2.13 -8.11
N PHE A 102 -16.02 1.12 -7.31
CA PHE A 102 -16.27 -0.27 -7.64
C PHE A 102 -17.56 -0.76 -6.98
N SER A 103 -18.42 -1.40 -7.77
CA SER A 103 -19.70 -1.91 -7.29
C SER A 103 -19.56 -3.04 -6.27
N ASN A 104 -18.51 -3.85 -6.39
CA ASN A 104 -18.19 -4.98 -5.52
C ASN A 104 -16.74 -5.44 -5.73
N TYR A 105 -16.33 -6.48 -4.98
CA TYR A 105 -14.98 -7.03 -5.06
C TYR A 105 -14.64 -7.63 -6.44
N GLU A 106 -15.59 -8.24 -7.11
CA GLU A 106 -15.38 -8.82 -8.44
C GLU A 106 -15.10 -7.73 -9.49
N ASP A 107 -15.85 -6.62 -9.43
CA ASP A 107 -15.63 -5.44 -10.28
C ASP A 107 -14.21 -4.88 -10.08
N PHE A 108 -13.77 -4.74 -8.81
CA PHE A 108 -12.40 -4.34 -8.48
C PHE A 108 -11.36 -5.33 -9.04
N LEU A 109 -11.58 -6.64 -8.89
CA LEU A 109 -10.67 -7.66 -9.43
C LEU A 109 -10.61 -7.63 -10.96
N ASN A 110 -11.74 -7.44 -11.63
CA ASN A 110 -11.78 -7.34 -13.07
C ASN A 110 -10.97 -6.13 -13.56
N TRP A 111 -11.08 -4.99 -12.89
CA TRP A 111 -10.25 -3.83 -13.17
C TRP A 111 -8.76 -4.12 -12.97
N ILE A 112 -8.37 -4.71 -11.85
CA ILE A 112 -6.97 -5.13 -11.57
C ILE A 112 -6.46 -6.06 -12.66
N ASN A 113 -7.24 -7.09 -13.02
CA ASN A 113 -6.84 -8.14 -13.94
C ASN A 113 -6.69 -7.63 -15.39
N ALA A 114 -7.39 -6.56 -15.77
CA ALA A 114 -7.21 -5.91 -17.05
C ALA A 114 -5.77 -5.38 -17.26
N PHE A 115 -5.09 -4.98 -16.20
CA PHE A 115 -3.68 -4.59 -16.22
C PHE A 115 -2.74 -5.76 -15.94
N TYR A 116 -3.04 -6.56 -14.90
CA TYR A 116 -2.15 -7.60 -14.40
C TYR A 116 -1.87 -8.69 -15.44
N ASN A 117 -2.85 -9.03 -16.26
CA ASN A 117 -2.74 -10.06 -17.29
C ASN A 117 -2.08 -9.56 -18.59
N ASP A 118 -1.90 -8.26 -18.76
CA ASP A 118 -1.19 -7.69 -19.90
C ASP A 118 0.24 -7.24 -19.51
N LYS A 119 1.23 -7.95 -20.06
CA LYS A 119 2.66 -7.69 -19.77
C LYS A 119 3.12 -6.27 -20.10
N LYS A 120 2.42 -5.56 -21.01
CA LYS A 120 2.79 -4.21 -21.42
C LYS A 120 2.25 -3.15 -20.47
N SER A 121 1.06 -3.37 -19.90
CA SER A 121 0.38 -2.41 -19.01
C SER A 121 0.49 -2.76 -17.54
N MET A 122 0.95 -3.95 -17.17
CA MET A 122 1.03 -4.40 -15.78
C MET A 122 1.75 -3.39 -14.87
N ALA A 123 2.90 -2.86 -15.31
CA ALA A 123 3.66 -1.89 -14.52
C ALA A 123 2.97 -0.51 -14.39
N ALA A 124 1.94 -0.23 -15.19
CA ALA A 124 1.16 1.00 -15.09
C ALA A 124 0.14 0.98 -13.94
N LEU A 125 -0.33 -0.18 -13.51
CA LEU A 125 -1.33 -0.29 -12.44
C LEU A 125 -0.87 0.38 -11.12
N PRO A 126 0.34 0.11 -10.58
CA PRO A 126 0.82 0.82 -9.39
C PRO A 126 0.90 2.34 -9.59
N LEU A 127 1.20 2.81 -10.80
CA LEU A 127 1.23 4.24 -11.11
C LEU A 127 -0.17 4.85 -11.00
N ILE A 128 -1.18 4.23 -11.61
CA ILE A 128 -2.58 4.68 -11.52
C ILE A 128 -3.01 4.75 -10.04
N ILE A 129 -2.80 3.69 -9.28
CA ILE A 129 -3.14 3.67 -7.84
C ILE A 129 -2.42 4.80 -7.08
N SER A 130 -1.17 5.10 -7.41
CA SER A 130 -0.40 6.14 -6.72
C SER A 130 -0.84 7.57 -7.08
N GLU A 131 -1.43 7.78 -8.25
CA GLU A 131 -2.01 9.07 -8.66
C GLU A 131 -3.42 9.27 -8.09
N GLU A 132 -4.23 8.21 -8.04
CA GLU A 132 -5.61 8.26 -7.55
C GLU A 132 -5.71 8.38 -6.02
N ILE A 133 -4.73 7.86 -5.27
CA ILE A 133 -4.81 7.77 -3.82
C ILE A 133 -3.78 8.68 -3.14
N PHE A 134 -4.28 9.68 -2.43
CA PHE A 134 -3.43 10.58 -1.65
C PHE A 134 -2.52 9.81 -0.67
N GLY A 135 -1.22 10.09 -0.76
CA GLY A 135 -0.23 9.50 0.13
C GLY A 135 0.18 8.06 -0.20
N PHE A 136 -0.46 7.44 -1.18
CA PHE A 136 -0.09 6.13 -1.70
C PHE A 136 0.95 6.32 -2.81
N LYS A 137 2.22 6.21 -2.46
CA LYS A 137 3.29 6.33 -3.46
C LYS A 137 3.46 5.02 -4.24
N PHE A 138 4.11 5.07 -5.41
CA PHE A 138 4.31 3.93 -6.31
C PHE A 138 4.79 2.67 -5.59
N ALA A 139 5.81 2.77 -4.74
CA ALA A 139 6.32 1.63 -3.97
C ALA A 139 5.30 1.05 -2.99
N LEU A 140 4.42 1.88 -2.41
CA LEU A 140 3.32 1.40 -1.56
C LEU A 140 2.22 0.74 -2.37
N ALA A 141 1.93 1.22 -3.57
CA ALA A 141 0.99 0.58 -4.49
C ALA A 141 1.49 -0.82 -4.90
N CYS A 142 2.78 -0.94 -5.21
CA CYS A 142 3.41 -2.24 -5.46
C CYS A 142 3.32 -3.18 -4.25
N ASP A 143 3.59 -2.66 -3.05
CA ASP A 143 3.50 -3.41 -1.79
C ASP A 143 2.06 -3.93 -1.55
N PHE A 144 1.06 -3.07 -1.72
CA PHE A 144 -0.35 -3.46 -1.63
C PHE A 144 -0.71 -4.56 -2.64
N LEU A 145 -0.39 -4.38 -3.93
CA LEU A 145 -0.70 -5.34 -4.98
C LEU A 145 -0.04 -6.71 -4.73
N LYS A 146 1.21 -6.69 -4.29
CA LYS A 146 1.96 -7.87 -3.89
C LYS A 146 1.29 -8.62 -2.74
N GLU A 147 0.87 -7.89 -1.69
CA GLU A 147 0.20 -8.46 -0.52
C GLU A 147 -1.26 -8.84 -0.80
N LEU A 148 -1.85 -8.37 -1.90
CA LEU A 148 -3.15 -8.82 -2.43
C LEU A 148 -3.04 -10.19 -3.16
N GLY A 149 -1.84 -10.73 -3.31
CA GLY A 149 -1.60 -12.01 -3.98
C GLY A 149 -1.06 -11.91 -5.41
N LEU A 150 -0.87 -10.69 -5.93
CA LEU A 150 -0.37 -10.47 -7.29
C LEU A 150 1.17 -10.58 -7.32
N THR A 151 1.65 -11.81 -7.33
CA THR A 151 3.07 -12.17 -7.10
C THR A 151 4.05 -11.68 -8.18
N ASN A 152 3.56 -11.15 -9.31
CA ASN A 152 4.41 -10.51 -10.32
C ASN A 152 4.78 -9.06 -9.98
N TYR A 153 4.29 -8.51 -8.85
CA TYR A 153 4.77 -7.24 -8.32
C TYR A 153 5.83 -7.44 -7.25
N GLY A 154 6.78 -6.50 -7.20
CA GLY A 154 7.77 -6.33 -6.15
C GLY A 154 7.82 -4.86 -5.74
N LYS A 155 8.34 -4.56 -4.56
CA LYS A 155 8.42 -3.21 -4.01
C LYS A 155 9.74 -2.54 -4.40
N PRO A 156 9.77 -1.51 -5.25
CA PRO A 156 11.00 -0.81 -5.62
C PRO A 156 11.43 0.15 -4.49
N ASP A 157 11.81 -0.40 -3.33
CA ASP A 157 12.27 0.36 -2.18
C ASP A 157 13.77 0.70 -2.25
N VAL A 158 14.29 1.34 -1.22
CA VAL A 158 15.69 1.77 -1.17
C VAL A 158 16.67 0.60 -1.28
N HIS A 159 16.40 -0.51 -0.57
CA HIS A 159 17.29 -1.68 -0.57
C HIS A 159 17.36 -2.34 -1.94
N VAL A 160 16.20 -2.50 -2.58
CA VAL A 160 16.11 -3.04 -3.94
C VAL A 160 16.87 -2.17 -4.92
N LYS A 161 16.68 -0.83 -4.86
CA LYS A 161 17.37 0.11 -5.76
C LYS A 161 18.88 0.09 -5.56
N GLU A 162 19.36 0.09 -4.32
CA GLU A 162 20.80 0.04 -4.01
C GLU A 162 21.45 -1.22 -4.58
N ILE A 163 20.83 -2.39 -4.42
CA ILE A 163 21.35 -3.64 -4.96
C ILE A 163 21.33 -3.62 -6.49
N LEU A 164 20.20 -3.29 -7.11
CA LEU A 164 20.10 -3.28 -8.58
C LEU A 164 21.06 -2.25 -9.21
N PHE A 165 21.28 -1.11 -8.56
CA PHE A 165 22.26 -0.13 -9.00
C PHE A 165 23.69 -0.66 -8.87
N ALA A 166 24.05 -1.28 -7.74
CA ALA A 166 25.38 -1.83 -7.49
C ALA A 166 25.79 -2.90 -8.53
N TYR A 167 24.80 -3.65 -9.04
CA TYR A 167 25.01 -4.65 -10.08
C TYR A 167 24.78 -4.11 -11.51
N ASN A 168 24.64 -2.80 -11.70
CA ASN A 168 24.43 -2.13 -12.99
C ASN A 168 23.14 -2.53 -13.75
N PHE A 169 22.12 -3.05 -13.07
CA PHE A 169 20.82 -3.33 -13.67
C PHE A 169 19.97 -2.08 -13.89
N ILE A 170 20.22 -1.02 -13.12
CA ILE A 170 19.53 0.26 -13.22
C ILE A 170 20.50 1.42 -13.11
N SER A 171 20.12 2.61 -13.60
CA SER A 171 20.86 3.84 -13.37
C SER A 171 20.55 4.43 -11.98
N ALA A 172 21.45 5.28 -11.45
CA ALA A 172 21.23 5.98 -10.17
C ALA A 172 19.98 6.86 -10.14
N LYS A 173 19.46 7.27 -11.31
CA LYS A 173 18.25 8.10 -11.46
C LYS A 173 17.05 7.32 -11.98
N ALA A 174 17.06 5.98 -11.92
CA ALA A 174 15.97 5.16 -12.37
C ALA A 174 14.68 5.48 -11.57
N SER A 175 13.57 5.69 -12.28
CA SER A 175 12.27 5.85 -11.65
C SER A 175 11.78 4.54 -11.02
N ASP A 176 10.90 4.63 -10.01
CA ASP A 176 10.29 3.43 -9.39
C ASP A 176 9.62 2.53 -10.43
N TYR A 177 9.00 3.12 -11.45
CA TYR A 177 8.42 2.41 -12.59
C TYR A 177 9.48 1.61 -13.37
N SER A 178 10.63 2.22 -13.69
CA SER A 178 11.72 1.53 -14.39
C SER A 178 12.31 0.42 -13.53
N VAL A 179 12.48 0.66 -12.23
CA VAL A 179 12.96 -0.34 -11.27
C VAL A 179 12.02 -1.55 -11.23
N LEU A 180 10.69 -1.33 -11.14
CA LEU A 180 9.73 -2.43 -11.16
C LEU A 180 9.82 -3.24 -12.46
N LYS A 181 9.93 -2.59 -13.62
CA LYS A 181 10.10 -3.29 -14.89
C LYS A 181 11.34 -4.18 -14.89
N THR A 182 12.47 -3.65 -14.44
CA THR A 182 13.72 -4.43 -14.32
C THR A 182 13.56 -5.61 -13.36
N MET A 183 12.87 -5.41 -12.21
CA MET A 183 12.58 -6.52 -11.28
C MET A 183 11.76 -7.62 -11.94
N ILE A 184 10.72 -7.26 -12.70
CA ILE A 184 9.86 -8.21 -13.42
C ILE A 184 10.66 -8.99 -14.47
N GLU A 185 11.53 -8.32 -15.21
CA GLU A 185 12.40 -8.95 -16.22
C GLU A 185 13.38 -9.95 -15.58
N ILE A 186 14.14 -9.51 -14.57
CA ILE A 186 15.10 -10.37 -13.88
C ILE A 186 14.41 -11.57 -13.20
N SER A 187 13.31 -11.35 -12.52
CA SER A 187 12.58 -12.42 -11.85
C SER A 187 12.07 -13.48 -12.84
N LYS A 188 11.62 -13.04 -14.01
CA LYS A 188 11.21 -13.93 -15.10
C LYS A 188 12.39 -14.75 -15.63
N ASP A 189 13.53 -14.11 -15.89
CA ASP A 189 14.73 -14.79 -16.39
C ASP A 189 15.28 -15.79 -15.37
N ALA A 190 15.14 -15.47 -14.07
CA ALA A 190 15.50 -16.37 -12.96
C ALA A 190 14.42 -17.45 -12.69
N ASN A 191 13.30 -17.47 -13.42
CA ASN A 191 12.16 -18.37 -13.23
C ASN A 191 11.61 -18.36 -11.78
N VAL A 192 11.51 -17.17 -11.17
CA VAL A 192 10.90 -16.94 -9.86
C VAL A 192 9.83 -15.85 -9.97
N SER A 193 8.92 -15.78 -8.99
CA SER A 193 8.00 -14.64 -8.92
C SER A 193 8.73 -13.36 -8.50
N CYS A 194 8.25 -12.20 -8.97
CA CYS A 194 8.80 -10.91 -8.56
C CYS A 194 8.66 -10.69 -7.04
N TYR A 195 7.63 -11.26 -6.41
CA TYR A 195 7.45 -11.32 -4.96
C TYR A 195 8.63 -12.01 -4.25
N VAL A 196 9.04 -13.19 -4.72
CA VAL A 196 10.19 -13.93 -4.14
C VAL A 196 11.48 -13.15 -4.36
N PHE A 197 11.67 -12.63 -5.56
CA PHE A 197 12.84 -11.80 -5.89
C PHE A 197 12.95 -10.57 -4.98
N ASP A 198 11.87 -9.82 -4.78
CA ASP A 198 11.77 -8.69 -3.86
C ASP A 198 12.15 -9.09 -2.42
N LYS A 199 11.60 -10.19 -1.91
CA LYS A 199 11.92 -10.70 -0.56
C LYS A 199 13.40 -11.00 -0.38
N VAL A 200 14.02 -11.63 -1.36
CA VAL A 200 15.47 -11.96 -1.33
C VAL A 200 16.29 -10.67 -1.31
N LEU A 201 16.01 -9.74 -2.22
CA LEU A 201 16.73 -8.46 -2.26
C LEU A 201 16.56 -7.66 -0.96
N TRP A 202 15.35 -7.64 -0.40
CA TRP A 202 15.09 -6.97 0.88
C TRP A 202 15.84 -7.61 2.04
N LEU A 203 15.89 -8.94 2.13
CA LEU A 203 16.66 -9.65 3.16
C LEU A 203 18.15 -9.31 3.07
N ILE A 204 18.70 -9.31 1.86
CA ILE A 204 20.11 -8.93 1.61
C ILE A 204 20.34 -7.46 2.01
N GLY A 205 19.56 -6.53 1.47
CA GLY A 205 19.75 -5.10 1.68
C GLY A 205 19.49 -4.63 3.10
N SER A 206 18.59 -5.32 3.84
CA SER A 206 18.34 -5.04 5.26
C SER A 206 19.33 -5.71 6.23
N GLY A 207 20.27 -6.51 5.72
CA GLY A 207 21.23 -7.28 6.53
C GLY A 207 20.63 -8.46 7.29
N ARG A 208 19.39 -8.87 6.95
CA ARG A 208 18.66 -9.95 7.64
C ARG A 208 18.79 -11.32 6.97
N PHE A 209 19.57 -11.40 5.91
CA PHE A 209 19.74 -12.65 5.16
C PHE A 209 20.52 -13.72 5.93
N TYR A 210 21.37 -13.29 6.88
CA TYR A 210 22.28 -14.17 7.64
C TYR A 210 21.93 -14.32 9.12
N ASN A 211 20.73 -13.86 9.54
CA ASN A 211 20.26 -13.96 10.93
C ASN A 211 19.10 -14.95 11.06
#